data_d1045a7caf2dda9a001a8570577e0bbd
#
_entry.id   d1045a7caf2dda9a001a8570577e0bbd
#
_cell.length_a   1.000
_cell.length_b   1.000
_cell.length_c   1.000
_cell.angle_alpha   90.00
_cell.angle_beta   90.00
_cell.angle_gamma   90.00
#
_symmetry.space_group_name_H-M   'P 1'
#
loop_
_entity.id
_entity.type
_entity.pdbx_description
1 polymer ?
#
loop_
_entity_poly.entity_id
_entity_poly.type
_entity_poly.pdbx_seq_one_letter_code
_entity_poly.pdbx_strand_id
1 'polypeptide(L)'
;PAFKGIADKLVPNAKPAIDCPVVFPYAPNAVLIGFLVSFVGGIVGMFILFGIKGAALAAVPIILPGVVPHFFCGATAGVFANAEGGLKGCIVGAFFHGLLIAFLPVFCMPVLGALHYAGTTFSDADFCGVGIILGNIARFTTGNLLLIVCVILFLIPIIYNFVAKKPAAK
;
A
#
# COMPACT_ATOMS: atom_id res chain seq x y z
N PRO A 1 -19.10 13.96 -2.21
CA PRO A 1 -19.81 15.22 -1.91
C PRO A 1 -20.45 15.23 -0.52
N ALA A 2 -21.21 14.16 -0.12
CA ALA A 2 -21.91 14.14 1.17
C ALA A 2 -20.96 14.19 2.38
N PHE A 3 -19.90 13.37 2.39
CA PHE A 3 -18.92 13.38 3.48
C PHE A 3 -18.19 14.72 3.61
N LYS A 4 -17.88 15.38 2.50
CA LYS A 4 -17.28 16.73 2.54
C LYS A 4 -18.22 17.74 3.20
N GLY A 5 -19.51 17.72 2.86
CA GLY A 5 -20.49 18.61 3.45
C GLY A 5 -20.69 18.39 4.96
N ILE A 6 -20.57 17.15 5.43
CA ILE A 6 -20.60 16.82 6.86
C ILE A 6 -19.31 17.28 7.55
N ALA A 7 -18.16 16.98 6.94
CA ALA A 7 -16.85 17.36 7.47
C ALA A 7 -16.72 18.88 7.59
N ASP A 8 -17.14 19.65 6.60
CA ASP A 8 -17.08 21.12 6.60
C ASP A 8 -17.95 21.72 7.73
N LYS A 9 -19.02 21.03 8.14
CA LYS A 9 -19.88 21.46 9.27
C LYS A 9 -19.30 21.11 10.63
N LEU A 10 -18.69 19.92 10.74
CA LEU A 10 -18.17 19.41 12.02
C LEU A 10 -16.76 19.94 12.32
N VAL A 11 -15.93 20.08 11.30
CA VAL A 11 -14.54 20.52 11.42
C VAL A 11 -14.25 21.50 10.30
N PRO A 12 -14.56 22.79 10.48
CA PRO A 12 -14.29 23.83 9.48
C PRO A 12 -12.81 23.83 9.07
N ASN A 13 -12.55 23.93 7.78
CA ASN A 13 -11.21 23.88 7.17
C ASN A 13 -10.46 22.53 7.31
N ALA A 14 -11.15 21.45 7.62
CA ALA A 14 -10.56 20.12 7.57
C ALA A 14 -10.06 19.83 6.15
N LYS A 15 -8.79 19.43 6.04
CA LYS A 15 -8.25 18.87 4.79
C LYS A 15 -8.64 17.41 4.71
N PRO A 16 -9.23 16.95 3.59
CA PRO A 16 -9.52 15.51 3.43
C PRO A 16 -8.23 14.72 3.51
N ALA A 17 -8.29 13.57 4.19
CA ALA A 17 -7.19 12.62 4.16
C ALA A 17 -6.94 12.16 2.72
N ILE A 18 -5.67 12.02 2.35
CA ILE A 18 -5.30 11.47 1.06
C ILE A 18 -5.43 9.94 1.17
N ASP A 19 -6.41 9.41 0.47
CA ASP A 19 -6.63 7.98 0.31
C ASP A 19 -6.71 7.67 -1.18
N CYS A 20 -6.54 6.40 -1.56
CA CYS A 20 -6.52 5.96 -2.95
C CYS A 20 -7.62 6.59 -3.82
N PRO A 21 -8.91 6.57 -3.44
CA PRO A 21 -9.98 7.13 -4.26
C PRO A 21 -9.94 8.64 -4.45
N VAL A 22 -9.19 9.38 -3.62
CA VAL A 22 -9.09 10.84 -3.73
C VAL A 22 -8.42 11.28 -5.02
N VAL A 23 -7.49 10.48 -5.53
CA VAL A 23 -6.76 10.78 -6.76
C VAL A 23 -7.50 10.34 -8.03
N PHE A 24 -8.51 9.49 -7.92
CA PHE A 24 -9.22 8.91 -9.06
C PHE A 24 -9.90 9.94 -9.98
N PRO A 25 -10.57 10.99 -9.47
CA PRO A 25 -11.22 11.99 -10.31
C PRO A 25 -10.25 12.79 -11.19
N TYR A 26 -8.96 12.83 -10.84
CA TYR A 26 -7.97 13.62 -11.60
C TYR A 26 -7.56 12.95 -12.91
N ALA A 27 -7.65 11.62 -13.01
CA ALA A 27 -7.28 10.88 -14.22
C ALA A 27 -8.10 9.58 -14.34
N PRO A 28 -9.42 9.63 -14.60
CA PRO A 28 -10.29 8.46 -14.58
C PRO A 28 -9.89 7.38 -15.59
N ASN A 29 -9.33 7.74 -16.74
CA ASN A 29 -8.80 6.77 -17.70
C ASN A 29 -7.56 6.05 -17.13
N ALA A 30 -6.69 6.76 -16.43
CA ALA A 30 -5.53 6.16 -15.81
C ALA A 30 -5.91 5.24 -14.63
N VAL A 31 -7.02 5.50 -13.95
CA VAL A 31 -7.60 4.60 -12.93
C VAL A 31 -7.95 3.26 -13.55
N LEU A 32 -8.74 3.27 -14.63
CA LEU A 32 -9.17 2.04 -15.29
C LEU A 32 -7.99 1.26 -15.88
N ILE A 33 -7.10 1.94 -16.58
CA ILE A 33 -5.90 1.33 -17.18
C ILE A 33 -4.99 0.81 -16.08
N GLY A 34 -4.74 1.60 -15.04
CA GLY A 34 -3.90 1.23 -13.91
C GLY A 34 -4.41 -0.01 -13.18
N PHE A 35 -5.72 -0.07 -12.91
CA PHE A 35 -6.36 -1.25 -12.34
C PHE A 35 -6.13 -2.50 -13.20
N LEU A 36 -6.52 -2.44 -14.49
CA LEU A 36 -6.45 -3.60 -15.39
C LEU A 36 -5.00 -4.07 -15.59
N VAL A 37 -4.09 -3.13 -15.81
CA VAL A 37 -2.66 -3.46 -16.04
C VAL A 37 -2.00 -3.98 -14.76
N SER A 38 -2.32 -3.42 -13.60
CA SER A 38 -1.85 -3.95 -12.32
C SER A 38 -2.38 -5.37 -12.08
N PHE A 39 -3.65 -5.64 -12.40
CA PHE A 39 -4.21 -6.97 -12.28
C PHE A 39 -3.49 -7.99 -13.18
N VAL A 40 -3.16 -7.59 -14.42
CA VAL A 40 -2.32 -8.40 -15.32
C VAL A 40 -0.93 -8.63 -14.72
N GLY A 41 -0.31 -7.59 -14.14
CA GLY A 41 0.96 -7.71 -13.41
C GLY A 41 0.88 -8.73 -12.26
N GLY A 42 -0.22 -8.70 -11.49
CA GLY A 42 -0.51 -9.68 -10.43
C GLY A 42 -0.63 -11.11 -10.96
N ILE A 43 -1.32 -11.31 -12.09
CA ILE A 43 -1.41 -12.62 -12.76
C ILE A 43 -0.02 -13.11 -13.19
N VAL A 44 0.78 -12.26 -13.80
CA VAL A 44 2.16 -12.60 -14.19
C VAL A 44 2.99 -12.96 -12.95
N GLY A 45 2.89 -12.18 -11.87
CA GLY A 45 3.53 -12.47 -10.59
C GLY A 45 3.11 -13.82 -10.01
N MET A 46 1.83 -14.16 -10.06
CA MET A 46 1.30 -15.45 -9.65
C MET A 46 1.95 -16.61 -10.44
N PHE A 47 2.04 -16.48 -11.77
CA PHE A 47 2.68 -17.53 -12.60
C PHE A 47 4.18 -17.65 -12.32
N ILE A 48 4.88 -16.54 -12.06
CA ILE A 48 6.29 -16.57 -11.63
C ILE A 48 6.41 -17.33 -10.30
N LEU A 49 5.58 -17.03 -9.31
CA LEU A 49 5.56 -17.73 -8.02
C LEU A 49 5.24 -19.21 -8.18
N PHE A 50 4.33 -19.56 -9.08
CA PHE A 50 4.02 -20.95 -9.41
C PHE A 50 5.23 -21.68 -10.00
N GLY A 51 5.95 -21.04 -10.94
CA GLY A 51 7.18 -21.58 -11.53
C GLY A 51 8.30 -21.77 -10.49
N ILE A 52 8.49 -20.80 -9.59
CA ILE A 52 9.47 -20.87 -8.50
C ILE A 52 9.14 -22.02 -7.55
N LYS A 53 7.87 -22.19 -7.19
CA LYS A 53 7.40 -23.29 -6.35
C LYS A 53 7.66 -24.65 -6.98
N GLY A 54 7.42 -24.76 -8.29
CA GLY A 54 7.67 -25.99 -9.06
C GLY A 54 9.15 -26.35 -9.18
N ALA A 55 10.04 -25.34 -9.17
CA ALA A 55 11.47 -25.54 -9.46
C ALA A 55 12.34 -25.97 -8.26
N ALA A 56 11.96 -25.79 -7.00
CA ALA A 56 12.65 -26.30 -5.79
C ALA A 56 12.24 -25.64 -4.46
N LEU A 57 11.39 -24.61 -4.43
CA LEU A 57 11.02 -23.87 -3.24
C LEU A 57 9.56 -24.16 -2.84
N ALA A 58 9.29 -25.40 -2.43
CA ALA A 58 7.94 -25.87 -2.05
C ALA A 58 7.26 -24.99 -0.95
N ALA A 59 8.06 -24.24 -0.20
CA ALA A 59 7.58 -23.33 0.86
C ALA A 59 7.08 -21.98 0.36
N VAL A 60 7.30 -21.62 -0.92
CA VAL A 60 6.83 -20.33 -1.46
C VAL A 60 5.32 -20.37 -1.68
N PRO A 61 4.54 -19.49 -1.03
CA PRO A 61 3.10 -19.42 -1.24
C PRO A 61 2.79 -18.87 -2.64
N ILE A 62 1.71 -19.34 -3.25
CA ILE A 62 1.16 -18.75 -4.47
C ILE A 62 0.15 -17.69 -4.05
N ILE A 63 0.38 -16.47 -4.47
CA ILE A 63 -0.52 -15.34 -4.19
C ILE A 63 -1.46 -15.17 -5.38
N LEU A 64 -2.75 -15.32 -5.12
CA LEU A 64 -3.79 -15.08 -6.12
C LEU A 64 -4.07 -13.57 -6.22
N PRO A 65 -4.17 -13.02 -7.44
CA PRO A 65 -4.46 -11.60 -7.61
C PRO A 65 -5.87 -11.26 -7.12
N GLY A 66 -5.96 -10.39 -6.14
CA GLY A 66 -7.22 -9.87 -5.60
C GLY A 66 -7.69 -8.63 -6.35
N VAL A 67 -8.99 -8.55 -6.65
CA VAL A 67 -9.57 -7.39 -7.35
C VAL A 67 -9.38 -6.10 -6.53
N VAL A 68 -9.63 -6.17 -5.22
CA VAL A 68 -9.61 -5.00 -4.32
C VAL A 68 -8.24 -4.32 -4.27
N PRO A 69 -7.11 -5.00 -3.96
CA PRO A 69 -5.80 -4.36 -3.92
C PRO A 69 -5.38 -3.82 -5.29
N HIS A 70 -5.68 -4.51 -6.38
CA HIS A 70 -5.36 -3.99 -7.71
C HIS A 70 -6.21 -2.77 -8.08
N PHE A 71 -7.49 -2.72 -7.64
CA PHE A 71 -8.33 -1.56 -7.87
C PHE A 71 -7.86 -0.35 -7.07
N PHE A 72 -7.60 -0.48 -5.78
CA PHE A 72 -7.19 0.67 -4.97
C PHE A 72 -5.72 1.04 -5.19
N CYS A 73 -4.80 0.14 -4.95
CA CYS A 73 -3.37 0.43 -5.04
C CYS A 73 -2.87 0.49 -6.48
N GLY A 74 -3.30 -0.44 -7.34
CA GLY A 74 -2.88 -0.49 -8.75
C GLY A 74 -3.40 0.68 -9.56
N ALA A 75 -4.67 1.08 -9.36
CA ALA A 75 -5.22 2.26 -10.01
C ALA A 75 -4.53 3.54 -9.53
N THR A 76 -4.24 3.65 -8.24
CA THR A 76 -3.50 4.79 -7.66
C THR A 76 -2.11 4.89 -8.27
N ALA A 77 -1.38 3.77 -8.34
CA ALA A 77 -0.07 3.71 -9.00
C ALA A 77 -0.17 4.15 -10.47
N GLY A 78 -1.24 3.73 -11.18
CA GLY A 78 -1.52 4.16 -12.55
C GLY A 78 -1.74 5.67 -12.67
N VAL A 79 -2.49 6.28 -11.76
CA VAL A 79 -2.73 7.73 -11.75
C VAL A 79 -1.43 8.51 -11.56
N PHE A 80 -0.62 8.16 -10.56
CA PHE A 80 0.65 8.84 -10.30
C PHE A 80 1.65 8.64 -11.45
N ALA A 81 1.79 7.42 -11.95
CA ALA A 81 2.67 7.13 -13.06
C ALA A 81 2.22 7.80 -14.38
N ASN A 82 0.90 8.01 -14.55
CA ASN A 82 0.36 8.78 -15.66
C ASN A 82 0.73 10.26 -15.58
N ALA A 83 0.77 10.83 -14.37
CA ALA A 83 1.15 12.23 -14.17
C ALA A 83 2.59 12.50 -14.63
N GLU A 84 3.49 11.55 -14.42
CA GLU A 84 4.92 11.69 -14.76
C GLU A 84 5.25 11.25 -16.21
N GLY A 85 4.64 10.15 -16.68
CA GLY A 85 5.01 9.53 -17.95
C GLY A 85 3.85 9.33 -18.93
N GLY A 86 2.70 9.96 -18.70
CA GLY A 86 1.50 9.79 -19.54
C GLY A 86 1.05 8.32 -19.57
N LEU A 87 0.40 7.92 -20.65
CA LEU A 87 -0.13 6.57 -20.80
C LEU A 87 0.97 5.47 -20.66
N LYS A 88 2.16 5.72 -21.18
CA LYS A 88 3.28 4.77 -21.07
C LYS A 88 3.70 4.61 -19.61
N GLY A 89 3.83 5.71 -18.89
CA GLY A 89 4.10 5.69 -17.46
C GLY A 89 3.03 4.92 -16.68
N CYS A 90 1.75 5.18 -16.97
CA CYS A 90 0.62 4.47 -16.37
C CYS A 90 0.75 2.95 -16.53
N ILE A 91 0.97 2.48 -17.77
CA ILE A 91 1.08 1.05 -18.05
C ILE A 91 2.28 0.43 -17.33
N VAL A 92 3.45 1.02 -17.46
CA VAL A 92 4.68 0.49 -16.84
C VAL A 92 4.58 0.51 -15.32
N GLY A 93 4.20 1.64 -14.73
CA GLY A 93 4.10 1.78 -13.28
C GLY A 93 3.05 0.85 -12.66
N ALA A 94 1.88 0.75 -13.26
CA ALA A 94 0.83 -0.14 -12.80
C ALA A 94 1.22 -1.63 -12.94
N PHE A 95 1.91 -2.01 -14.00
CA PHE A 95 2.37 -3.38 -14.19
C PHE A 95 3.36 -3.80 -13.09
N PHE A 96 4.39 -2.99 -12.85
CA PHE A 96 5.35 -3.26 -11.79
C PHE A 96 4.72 -3.22 -10.39
N HIS A 97 3.75 -2.33 -10.18
CA HIS A 97 2.98 -2.32 -8.95
C HIS A 97 2.17 -3.61 -8.77
N GLY A 98 1.60 -4.16 -9.85
CA GLY A 98 0.92 -5.46 -9.82
C GLY A 98 1.85 -6.61 -9.41
N LEU A 99 3.11 -6.59 -9.88
CA LEU A 99 4.13 -7.53 -9.39
C LEU A 99 4.40 -7.35 -7.89
N LEU A 100 4.47 -6.11 -7.38
CA LEU A 100 4.66 -5.85 -5.95
C LEU A 100 3.52 -6.45 -5.12
N ILE A 101 2.27 -6.30 -5.56
CA ILE A 101 1.09 -6.92 -4.89
C ILE A 101 1.21 -8.45 -4.84
N ALA A 102 1.82 -9.07 -5.85
CA ALA A 102 2.03 -10.52 -5.86
C ALA A 102 3.20 -10.96 -4.96
N PHE A 103 4.30 -10.21 -4.93
CA PHE A 103 5.53 -10.64 -4.25
C PHE A 103 5.60 -10.21 -2.78
N LEU A 104 5.13 -9.03 -2.41
CA LEU A 104 5.22 -8.54 -1.03
C LEU A 104 4.54 -9.46 0.00
N PRO A 105 3.36 -10.05 -0.27
CA PRO A 105 2.75 -11.03 0.63
C PRO A 105 3.64 -12.23 0.92
N VAL A 106 4.43 -12.69 -0.05
CA VAL A 106 5.36 -13.82 0.12
C VAL A 106 6.38 -13.53 1.22
N PHE A 107 6.88 -12.29 1.31
CA PHE A 107 7.80 -11.88 2.35
C PHE A 107 7.10 -11.53 3.67
N CYS A 108 5.85 -11.10 3.62
CA CYS A 108 5.05 -10.76 4.79
C CYS A 108 4.60 -12.00 5.57
N MET A 109 4.19 -13.07 4.88
CA MET A 109 3.67 -14.30 5.50
C MET A 109 4.62 -14.95 6.53
N PRO A 110 5.93 -15.13 6.26
CA PRO A 110 6.85 -15.67 7.24
C PRO A 110 7.02 -14.79 8.48
N VAL A 111 6.95 -13.47 8.29
CA VAL A 111 7.05 -12.50 9.38
C VAL A 111 5.84 -12.61 10.29
N LEU A 112 4.63 -12.62 9.72
CA LEU A 112 3.39 -12.78 10.48
C LEU A 112 3.30 -14.17 11.12
N GLY A 113 3.76 -15.21 10.42
CA GLY A 113 3.83 -16.58 10.96
C GLY A 113 4.70 -16.67 12.20
N ALA A 114 5.83 -15.96 12.24
CA ALA A 114 6.70 -15.88 13.41
C ALA A 114 6.06 -15.12 14.61
N LEU A 115 5.02 -14.33 14.34
CA LEU A 115 4.20 -13.63 15.32
C LEU A 115 2.91 -14.38 15.66
N HIS A 116 2.82 -15.68 15.35
CA HIS A 116 1.67 -16.58 15.56
C HIS A 116 0.46 -16.31 14.64
N TYR A 117 0.64 -15.57 13.54
CA TYR A 117 -0.39 -15.37 12.50
C TYR A 117 -0.06 -16.19 11.24
N ALA A 118 0.17 -17.49 11.42
CA ALA A 118 0.54 -18.38 10.31
C ALA A 118 -0.53 -18.45 9.22
N GLY A 119 -0.10 -18.44 7.96
CA GLY A 119 -0.99 -18.53 6.81
C GLY A 119 -1.75 -17.24 6.48
N THR A 120 -1.44 -16.14 7.14
CA THR A 120 -2.05 -14.83 6.88
C THR A 120 -1.08 -13.86 6.21
N THR A 121 -1.62 -12.88 5.51
CA THR A 121 -0.87 -11.75 4.94
C THR A 121 -1.81 -10.57 4.74
N PHE A 122 -1.25 -9.40 4.48
CA PHE A 122 -2.01 -8.27 3.95
C PHE A 122 -2.12 -8.40 2.43
N SER A 123 -3.16 -7.84 1.85
CA SER A 123 -3.38 -7.83 0.39
C SER A 123 -2.78 -6.60 -0.28
N ASP A 124 -2.72 -5.48 0.44
CA ASP A 124 -2.27 -4.21 -0.10
C ASP A 124 -0.75 -4.04 0.08
N ALA A 125 -0.10 -3.46 -0.91
CA ALA A 125 1.35 -3.35 -0.95
C ALA A 125 1.93 -2.49 0.18
N ASP A 126 1.25 -1.42 0.56
CA ASP A 126 1.62 -0.53 1.65
C ASP A 126 1.55 -1.25 3.01
N PHE A 127 0.46 -1.96 3.29
CA PHE A 127 0.33 -2.75 4.51
C PHE A 127 1.34 -3.89 4.58
N CYS A 128 1.63 -4.57 3.45
CA CYS A 128 2.69 -5.57 3.40
C CYS A 128 4.06 -4.95 3.72
N GLY A 129 4.40 -3.81 3.12
CA GLY A 129 5.65 -3.12 3.36
C GLY A 129 5.85 -2.75 4.83
N VAL A 130 4.84 -2.10 5.41
CA VAL A 130 4.85 -1.75 6.84
C VAL A 130 4.87 -3.01 7.72
N GLY A 131 4.07 -4.03 7.39
CA GLY A 131 3.99 -5.29 8.12
C GLY A 131 5.32 -6.06 8.12
N ILE A 132 6.07 -6.05 7.03
CA ILE A 132 7.42 -6.66 6.96
C ILE A 132 8.38 -5.92 7.87
N ILE A 133 8.39 -4.58 7.84
CA ILE A 133 9.30 -3.76 8.65
C ILE A 133 8.98 -3.92 10.13
N LEU A 134 7.76 -3.60 10.54
CA LEU A 134 7.35 -3.63 11.94
C LEU A 134 7.34 -5.04 12.51
N GLY A 135 6.94 -6.04 11.72
CA GLY A 135 6.93 -7.43 12.14
C GLY A 135 8.34 -7.97 12.37
N ASN A 136 9.33 -7.61 11.54
CA ASN A 136 10.72 -7.96 11.82
C ASN A 136 11.27 -7.24 13.06
N ILE A 137 10.94 -5.98 13.27
CA ILE A 137 11.28 -5.28 14.52
C ILE A 137 10.66 -6.02 15.70
N ALA A 138 9.39 -6.42 15.63
CA ALA A 138 8.70 -7.14 16.70
C ALA A 138 9.35 -8.49 17.05
N ARG A 139 9.95 -9.18 16.06
CA ARG A 139 10.66 -10.45 16.30
C ARG A 139 11.93 -10.31 17.12
N PHE A 140 12.59 -9.16 17.04
CA PHE A 140 13.85 -8.89 17.73
C PHE A 140 13.70 -8.05 19.00
N THR A 141 12.47 -7.61 19.30
CA THR A 141 12.19 -6.70 20.41
C THR A 141 11.14 -7.29 21.35
N THR A 142 11.19 -6.86 22.61
CA THR A 142 10.09 -7.13 23.53
C THR A 142 8.86 -6.29 23.14
N GLY A 143 7.66 -6.77 23.48
CA GLY A 143 6.42 -6.06 23.16
C GLY A 143 6.40 -4.60 23.63
N ASN A 144 7.01 -4.30 24.78
CA ASN A 144 7.14 -2.93 25.30
C ASN A 144 7.99 -2.04 24.39
N LEU A 145 9.09 -2.55 23.84
CA LEU A 145 9.94 -1.77 22.94
C LEU A 145 9.23 -1.52 21.60
N LEU A 146 8.49 -2.50 21.08
CA LEU A 146 7.66 -2.32 19.89
C LEU A 146 6.62 -1.22 20.12
N LEU A 147 5.93 -1.24 21.28
CA LEU A 147 4.97 -0.20 21.63
C LEU A 147 5.62 1.19 21.65
N ILE A 148 6.81 1.31 22.26
CA ILE A 148 7.56 2.58 22.28
C ILE A 148 7.87 3.06 20.87
N VAL A 149 8.35 2.17 20.00
CA VAL A 149 8.63 2.51 18.58
C VAL A 149 7.37 2.98 17.87
N CYS A 150 6.26 2.29 18.02
CA CYS A 150 4.98 2.69 17.43
C CYS A 150 4.51 4.06 17.96
N VAL A 151 4.62 4.31 19.26
CA VAL A 151 4.27 5.61 19.87
C VAL A 151 5.17 6.72 19.33
N ILE A 152 6.49 6.49 19.21
CA ILE A 152 7.41 7.48 18.65
C ILE A 152 7.05 7.78 17.19
N LEU A 153 6.82 6.76 16.36
CA LEU A 153 6.44 6.94 14.95
C LEU A 153 5.11 7.68 14.81
N PHE A 154 4.18 7.49 15.73
CA PHE A 154 2.91 8.21 15.76
C PHE A 154 3.07 9.67 16.20
N LEU A 155 3.95 9.94 17.18
CA LEU A 155 4.16 11.29 17.71
C LEU A 155 4.98 12.19 16.75
N ILE A 156 5.90 11.62 15.95
CA ILE A 156 6.73 12.39 15.02
C ILE A 156 5.90 13.30 14.10
N PRO A 157 4.91 12.83 13.33
CA PRO A 157 4.13 13.69 12.44
C PRO A 157 3.26 14.68 13.22
N ILE A 158 2.81 14.34 14.41
CA ILE A 158 2.05 15.25 15.28
C ILE A 158 2.94 16.40 15.73
N ILE A 159 4.11 16.10 16.29
CA ILE A 159 5.08 17.10 16.75
C ILE A 159 5.55 17.97 15.57
N TYR A 160 5.88 17.33 14.44
CA TYR A 160 6.26 18.04 13.22
C TYR A 160 5.18 19.04 12.78
N ASN A 161 3.92 18.65 12.80
CA ASN A 161 2.81 19.53 12.42
C ASN A 161 2.64 20.71 13.38
N PHE A 162 2.88 20.52 14.67
CA PHE A 162 2.86 21.60 15.65
C PHE A 162 4.06 22.56 15.51
N VAL A 163 5.27 22.01 15.27
CA VAL A 163 6.50 22.79 15.13
C VAL A 163 6.57 23.49 13.77
N ALA A 164 6.14 22.82 12.70
CA ALA A 164 6.14 23.36 11.33
C ALA A 164 5.03 24.38 11.06
N LYS A 165 4.08 24.59 11.95
CA LYS A 165 3.13 25.71 11.89
C LYS A 165 3.86 27.02 12.14
N LYS A 166 4.64 27.46 11.13
CA LYS A 166 5.01 28.89 11.06
C LYS A 166 3.73 29.69 10.90
N PRO A 167 3.55 30.79 11.69
CA PRO A 167 2.42 31.68 11.47
C PRO A 167 2.47 32.12 10.02
N ALA A 168 1.34 32.00 9.32
CA ALA A 168 1.17 32.58 8.00
C ALA A 168 1.51 34.07 8.15
N ALA A 169 2.57 34.49 7.47
CA ALA A 169 2.85 35.91 7.32
C ALA A 169 1.59 36.59 6.74
N LYS A 170 1.10 37.59 7.44
CA LYS A 170 -0.02 38.43 7.02
C LYS A 170 0.32 39.14 5.72
#